data_3b52fda704ea3be5366ccf62835e1672
#
_entry.id   3b52fda704ea3be5366ccf62835e1672
#
_cell.length_a   1.000
_cell.length_b   1.000
_cell.length_c   1.000
_cell.angle_alpha   90.00
_cell.angle_beta   90.00
_cell.angle_gamma   90.00
#
_symmetry.space_group_name_H-M   'P 1'
#
loop_
_entity.id
_entity.type
_entity.pdbx_description
1 polymer ?
#
loop_
_entity_poly.entity_id
_entity_poly.type
_entity_poly.pdbx_seq_one_letter_code
_entity_poly.pdbx_strand_id
1 'polypeptide(L)'
;MTAGPSSDSKLNSSVNLVRSSHSWTEADSAAGFVLRYLSPMRRQLASVLGSTEEADEALKLLLGHLVQAGFGEHKRGRLRDFLVRGIRSCAKARMGELPEADRRELNLDGVTLGSREWISFWRECLLDRAWRALERHEHSHDDEPVFSVLNAATADSSATSDVLAARIREEFGVEIDSSQIEKILPLARALFAQLIADEVVETLESPSKADVKEEIKALGMAQAFSGLTV
;
A
#
# COMPACT_ATOMS: atom_id res chain seq x y z
N MET A 1 44.16 -22.76 3.18
CA MET A 1 43.75 -21.35 3.20
C MET A 1 42.94 -21.13 1.97
N THR A 2 41.63 -21.28 2.09
CA THR A 2 40.66 -21.03 0.99
C THR A 2 39.77 -19.89 1.46
N ALA A 3 39.97 -18.71 0.84
CA ALA A 3 39.14 -17.55 1.04
C ALA A 3 37.73 -17.85 0.49
N GLY A 4 36.71 -17.79 1.36
CA GLY A 4 35.31 -17.83 0.96
C GLY A 4 34.96 -16.55 0.21
N PRO A 5 33.99 -16.60 -0.71
CA PRO A 5 33.55 -15.42 -1.45
C PRO A 5 32.77 -14.51 -0.48
N SER A 6 33.28 -13.32 -0.26
CA SER A 6 32.54 -12.21 0.34
C SER A 6 31.34 -11.88 -0.56
N SER A 7 30.16 -12.23 -0.11
CA SER A 7 28.91 -11.76 -0.72
C SER A 7 28.71 -10.28 -0.35
N ASP A 8 29.43 -9.40 -1.04
CA ASP A 8 29.07 -7.98 -1.06
C ASP A 8 27.73 -7.87 -1.80
N SER A 9 26.66 -8.01 -1.05
CA SER A 9 25.32 -7.62 -1.49
C SER A 9 25.32 -6.10 -1.61
N LYS A 10 25.70 -5.61 -2.78
CA LYS A 10 25.50 -4.22 -3.18
C LYS A 10 24.00 -4.01 -3.27
N LEU A 11 23.38 -3.62 -2.17
CA LEU A 11 22.04 -3.05 -2.16
C LEU A 11 22.09 -1.81 -3.08
N ASN A 12 21.64 -1.99 -4.31
CA ASN A 12 21.62 -0.93 -5.31
C ASN A 12 20.57 0.11 -4.86
N SER A 13 20.95 1.39 -4.83
CA SER A 13 20.04 2.53 -4.69
C SER A 13 19.14 2.74 -5.91
N SER A 14 18.93 1.71 -6.72
CA SER A 14 18.07 1.70 -7.90
C SER A 14 16.77 0.95 -7.62
N VAL A 15 15.65 1.59 -7.95
CA VAL A 15 14.30 1.00 -7.86
C VAL A 15 13.91 0.44 -9.21
N ASN A 16 13.51 -0.84 -9.26
CA ASN A 16 12.93 -1.44 -10.44
C ASN A 16 11.41 -1.32 -10.41
N LEU A 17 10.86 -0.41 -11.20
CA LEU A 17 9.42 -0.13 -11.23
C LEU A 17 8.53 -1.26 -11.76
N VAL A 18 9.09 -2.29 -12.37
CA VAL A 18 8.33 -3.43 -12.88
C VAL A 18 9.06 -4.72 -12.52
N ARG A 19 9.18 -4.98 -11.21
CA ARG A 19 9.82 -6.18 -10.69
C ARG A 19 8.84 -7.33 -10.52
N SER A 20 7.63 -7.03 -10.06
CA SER A 20 6.57 -8.02 -9.90
C SER A 20 5.78 -8.18 -11.20
N SER A 21 5.47 -9.42 -11.54
CA SER A 21 4.74 -9.77 -12.77
C SER A 21 3.28 -10.15 -12.55
N HIS A 22 2.80 -10.16 -11.29
CA HIS A 22 1.45 -10.63 -10.98
C HIS A 22 0.49 -9.44 -10.86
N SER A 23 -0.28 -9.22 -11.92
CA SER A 23 -1.39 -8.25 -11.95
C SER A 23 -2.59 -8.76 -11.15
N TRP A 24 -3.38 -7.84 -10.57
CA TRP A 24 -4.67 -8.18 -9.94
C TRP A 24 -5.63 -8.92 -10.88
N THR A 25 -5.49 -8.70 -12.18
CA THR A 25 -6.31 -9.36 -13.21
C THR A 25 -6.00 -10.85 -13.37
N GLU A 26 -4.85 -11.29 -12.89
CA GLU A 26 -4.35 -12.67 -12.96
C GLU A 26 -4.55 -13.43 -11.64
N ALA A 27 -5.12 -12.77 -10.62
CA ALA A 27 -5.32 -13.39 -9.32
C ALA A 27 -6.28 -14.58 -9.40
N ASP A 28 -5.88 -15.71 -8.81
CA ASP A 28 -6.68 -16.96 -8.76
C ASP A 28 -8.03 -16.78 -8.03
N SER A 29 -8.07 -15.84 -7.07
CA SER A 29 -9.27 -15.50 -6.31
C SER A 29 -9.44 -13.99 -6.22
N ALA A 30 -10.47 -13.48 -6.88
CA ALA A 30 -10.82 -12.06 -6.83
C ALA A 30 -11.12 -11.59 -5.39
N ALA A 31 -11.95 -12.34 -4.66
CA ALA A 31 -12.25 -12.03 -3.26
C ALA A 31 -11.00 -12.09 -2.40
N GLY A 32 -10.19 -13.13 -2.51
CA GLY A 32 -8.93 -13.28 -1.76
C GLY A 32 -7.95 -12.14 -2.04
N PHE A 33 -7.85 -11.69 -3.29
CA PHE A 33 -7.01 -10.55 -3.65
C PHE A 33 -7.52 -9.25 -3.03
N VAL A 34 -8.83 -9.00 -3.13
CA VAL A 34 -9.48 -7.76 -2.65
C VAL A 34 -9.49 -7.65 -1.13
N LEU A 35 -9.47 -8.79 -0.39
CA LEU A 35 -9.32 -8.78 1.08
C LEU A 35 -8.09 -8.00 1.55
N ARG A 36 -7.06 -7.90 0.75
CA ARG A 36 -5.85 -7.11 1.03
C ARG A 36 -6.11 -5.60 1.09
N TYR A 37 -7.23 -5.15 0.53
CA TYR A 37 -7.63 -3.75 0.37
C TYR A 37 -8.97 -3.42 1.06
N LEU A 38 -9.35 -4.18 2.10
CA LEU A 38 -10.61 -3.95 2.83
C LEU A 38 -10.66 -2.58 3.51
N SER A 39 -9.53 -2.15 4.08
CA SER A 39 -9.46 -0.90 4.87
C SER A 39 -9.93 0.33 4.07
N PRO A 40 -9.38 0.66 2.89
CA PRO A 40 -9.84 1.80 2.12
C PRO A 40 -11.30 1.67 1.66
N MET A 41 -11.75 0.47 1.31
CA MET A 41 -13.15 0.24 0.92
C MET A 41 -14.12 0.46 2.06
N ARG A 42 -13.80 -0.09 3.26
CA ARG A 42 -14.60 0.09 4.47
C ARG A 42 -14.71 1.57 4.85
N ARG A 43 -13.60 2.29 4.83
CA ARG A 43 -13.56 3.73 5.13
C ARG A 43 -14.40 4.53 4.14
N GLN A 44 -14.29 4.25 2.85
CA GLN A 44 -15.08 4.93 1.82
C GLN A 44 -16.57 4.61 1.95
N LEU A 45 -16.94 3.36 2.21
CA LEU A 45 -18.34 2.98 2.45
C LEU A 45 -18.88 3.63 3.73
N ALA A 46 -18.11 3.69 4.82
CA ALA A 46 -18.50 4.34 6.04
C ALA A 46 -18.73 5.86 5.84
N SER A 47 -17.88 6.52 5.07
CA SER A 47 -18.06 7.92 4.68
C SER A 47 -19.37 8.15 3.92
N VAL A 48 -19.73 7.25 3.01
CA VAL A 48 -20.94 7.33 2.19
C VAL A 48 -22.20 6.95 2.96
N LEU A 49 -22.13 5.83 3.70
CA LEU A 49 -23.28 5.27 4.43
C LEU A 49 -23.44 5.87 5.83
N GLY A 50 -22.45 6.62 6.34
CA GLY A 50 -22.45 7.29 7.63
C GLY A 50 -22.46 6.35 8.84
N SER A 51 -22.18 5.06 8.62
CA SER A 51 -22.10 4.02 9.64
C SER A 51 -21.08 2.97 9.25
N THR A 52 -20.30 2.49 10.21
CA THR A 52 -19.34 1.39 10.02
C THR A 52 -20.05 0.06 9.88
N GLU A 53 -21.17 -0.12 10.56
CA GLU A 53 -22.02 -1.32 10.49
C GLU A 53 -22.61 -1.47 9.09
N GLU A 54 -23.16 -0.38 8.53
CA GLU A 54 -23.69 -0.37 7.15
C GLU A 54 -22.58 -0.58 6.11
N ALA A 55 -21.38 -0.04 6.36
CA ALA A 55 -20.22 -0.28 5.51
C ALA A 55 -19.81 -1.76 5.50
N ASP A 56 -19.85 -2.42 6.66
CA ASP A 56 -19.51 -3.84 6.78
C ASP A 56 -20.54 -4.72 6.06
N GLU A 57 -21.85 -4.39 6.15
CA GLU A 57 -22.88 -5.10 5.39
C GLU A 57 -22.72 -4.89 3.87
N ALA A 58 -22.45 -3.66 3.43
CA ALA A 58 -22.18 -3.38 2.02
C ALA A 58 -20.93 -4.10 1.51
N LEU A 59 -19.87 -4.23 2.33
CA LEU A 59 -18.68 -5.02 1.98
C LEU A 59 -18.99 -6.51 1.81
N LYS A 60 -19.87 -7.08 2.62
CA LYS A 60 -20.31 -8.47 2.46
C LYS A 60 -20.96 -8.69 1.10
N LEU A 61 -21.79 -7.74 0.63
CA LEU A 61 -22.38 -7.82 -0.71
C LEU A 61 -21.30 -7.82 -1.80
N LEU A 62 -20.30 -6.93 -1.70
CA LEU A 62 -19.21 -6.89 -2.65
C LEU A 62 -18.38 -8.17 -2.66
N LEU A 63 -17.99 -8.66 -1.48
CA LEU A 63 -17.20 -9.88 -1.36
C LEU A 63 -17.97 -11.10 -1.85
N GLY A 64 -19.28 -11.19 -1.52
CA GLY A 64 -20.16 -12.24 -2.01
C GLY A 64 -20.23 -12.26 -3.54
N HIS A 65 -20.34 -11.09 -4.18
CA HIS A 65 -20.29 -10.97 -5.64
C HIS A 65 -18.93 -11.43 -6.19
N LEU A 66 -17.83 -11.01 -5.59
CA LEU A 66 -16.48 -11.39 -6.04
C LEU A 66 -16.19 -12.89 -5.86
N VAL A 67 -16.77 -13.54 -4.86
CA VAL A 67 -16.67 -15.00 -4.68
C VAL A 67 -17.42 -15.73 -5.80
N GLN A 68 -18.59 -15.22 -6.19
CA GLN A 68 -19.44 -15.89 -7.19
C GLN A 68 -19.00 -15.60 -8.63
N ALA A 69 -18.68 -14.36 -8.95
CA ALA A 69 -18.46 -13.89 -10.32
C ALA A 69 -17.00 -13.52 -10.61
N GLY A 70 -16.12 -13.52 -9.60
CA GLY A 70 -14.75 -13.05 -9.75
C GLY A 70 -14.70 -11.57 -10.15
N PHE A 71 -13.67 -11.18 -10.88
CA PHE A 71 -13.57 -9.83 -11.44
C PHE A 71 -14.43 -9.63 -12.71
N GLY A 72 -15.00 -10.72 -13.24
CA GLY A 72 -15.79 -10.70 -14.47
C GLY A 72 -14.99 -10.21 -15.69
N GLU A 73 -15.72 -9.70 -16.70
CA GLU A 73 -15.12 -9.15 -17.93
C GLU A 73 -14.56 -7.73 -17.74
N HIS A 74 -14.80 -7.11 -16.57
CA HIS A 74 -14.40 -5.72 -16.28
C HIS A 74 -13.04 -5.60 -15.59
N LYS A 75 -12.26 -6.67 -15.57
CA LYS A 75 -10.92 -6.70 -14.98
C LYS A 75 -9.89 -6.01 -15.85
N ARG A 76 -9.99 -4.66 -15.95
CA ARG A 76 -9.10 -3.84 -16.76
C ARG A 76 -8.63 -2.60 -16.03
N GLY A 77 -7.40 -2.18 -16.33
CA GLY A 77 -6.81 -0.96 -15.85
C GLY A 77 -6.39 -1.02 -14.37
N ARG A 78 -6.84 -0.08 -13.57
CA ARG A 78 -6.44 0.06 -12.16
C ARG A 78 -7.44 -0.62 -11.24
N LEU A 79 -6.96 -1.44 -10.31
CA LEU A 79 -7.82 -2.08 -9.31
C LEU A 79 -8.67 -1.06 -8.52
N ARG A 80 -8.08 0.07 -8.11
CA ARG A 80 -8.82 1.10 -7.37
C ARG A 80 -10.01 1.69 -8.15
N ASP A 81 -9.92 1.73 -9.48
CA ASP A 81 -10.99 2.20 -10.34
C ASP A 81 -12.11 1.15 -10.47
N PHE A 82 -11.75 -0.14 -10.47
CA PHE A 82 -12.69 -1.24 -10.36
C PHE A 82 -13.43 -1.20 -9.02
N LEU A 83 -12.68 -1.08 -7.92
CA LEU A 83 -13.25 -1.10 -6.57
C LEU A 83 -14.16 0.09 -6.29
N VAL A 84 -13.86 1.30 -6.79
CA VAL A 84 -14.74 2.46 -6.61
C VAL A 84 -16.11 2.26 -7.27
N ARG A 85 -16.16 1.58 -8.42
CA ARG A 85 -17.42 1.21 -9.05
C ARG A 85 -18.19 0.19 -8.21
N GLY A 86 -17.49 -0.81 -7.67
CA GLY A 86 -18.07 -1.80 -6.76
C GLY A 86 -18.65 -1.14 -5.49
N ILE A 87 -17.90 -0.23 -4.87
CA ILE A 87 -18.33 0.55 -3.70
C ILE A 87 -19.63 1.30 -3.98
N ARG A 88 -19.73 2.01 -5.13
CA ARG A 88 -20.97 2.70 -5.52
C ARG A 88 -22.16 1.76 -5.66
N SER A 89 -21.95 0.61 -6.29
CA SER A 89 -23.00 -0.40 -6.48
C SER A 89 -23.46 -1.01 -5.17
N CYS A 90 -22.52 -1.38 -4.30
CA CYS A 90 -22.84 -1.97 -2.99
C CYS A 90 -23.49 -0.97 -2.03
N ALA A 91 -23.06 0.30 -2.04
CA ALA A 91 -23.71 1.34 -1.24
C ALA A 91 -25.17 1.52 -1.64
N LYS A 92 -25.47 1.54 -2.95
CA LYS A 92 -26.85 1.62 -3.48
C LYS A 92 -27.65 0.37 -3.11
N ALA A 93 -27.11 -0.81 -3.29
CA ALA A 93 -27.76 -2.07 -2.95
C ALA A 93 -28.12 -2.12 -1.46
N ARG A 94 -27.13 -1.81 -0.59
CA ARG A 94 -27.36 -1.78 0.86
C ARG A 94 -28.45 -0.78 1.26
N MET A 95 -28.42 0.42 0.70
CA MET A 95 -29.46 1.42 0.97
C MET A 95 -30.84 0.94 0.53
N GLY A 96 -30.94 0.19 -0.57
CA GLY A 96 -32.20 -0.41 -1.04
C GLY A 96 -32.74 -1.52 -0.16
N GLU A 97 -31.88 -2.21 0.59
CA GLU A 97 -32.28 -3.27 1.54
C GLU A 97 -32.83 -2.71 2.86
N LEU A 98 -32.53 -1.45 3.20
CA LEU A 98 -33.00 -0.83 4.45
C LEU A 98 -34.53 -0.59 4.39
N PRO A 99 -35.20 -0.59 5.56
CA PRO A 99 -36.57 -0.13 5.67
C PRO A 99 -36.74 1.27 5.09
N GLU A 100 -37.88 1.58 4.52
CA GLU A 100 -38.16 2.87 3.85
C GLU A 100 -37.88 4.08 4.77
N ALA A 101 -38.20 3.95 6.06
CA ALA A 101 -37.97 4.98 7.08
C ALA A 101 -36.47 5.28 7.31
N ASP A 102 -35.59 4.30 7.03
CA ASP A 102 -34.14 4.41 7.24
C ASP A 102 -33.38 4.73 5.95
N ARG A 103 -34.09 4.73 4.80
CA ARG A 103 -33.50 5.08 3.51
C ARG A 103 -33.24 6.57 3.43
N ARG A 104 -32.04 6.89 2.92
CA ARG A 104 -31.67 8.28 2.64
C ARG A 104 -31.07 8.37 1.25
N GLU A 105 -31.08 9.56 0.69
CA GLU A 105 -30.36 9.84 -0.53
C GLU A 105 -28.85 9.75 -0.28
N LEU A 106 -28.16 8.96 -1.08
CA LEU A 106 -26.71 8.78 -1.01
C LEU A 106 -26.01 9.88 -1.80
N ASN A 107 -25.15 10.64 -1.13
CA ASN A 107 -24.21 11.49 -1.85
C ASN A 107 -23.06 10.65 -2.40
N LEU A 108 -23.16 10.26 -3.66
CA LEU A 108 -22.14 9.49 -4.36
C LEU A 108 -21.20 10.36 -5.21
N ASP A 109 -21.32 11.69 -5.16
CA ASP A 109 -20.48 12.59 -5.96
C ASP A 109 -19.02 12.55 -5.51
N GLY A 110 -18.78 12.33 -4.21
CA GLY A 110 -17.45 12.09 -3.65
C GLY A 110 -16.86 10.70 -3.94
N VAL A 111 -17.65 9.77 -4.50
CA VAL A 111 -17.19 8.39 -4.81
C VAL A 111 -16.91 8.28 -6.31
N THR A 112 -15.86 8.93 -6.73
CA THR A 112 -15.41 8.95 -8.14
C THR A 112 -13.96 8.48 -8.26
N LEU A 113 -13.53 8.17 -9.48
CA LEU A 113 -12.15 7.73 -9.75
C LEU A 113 -11.09 8.76 -9.32
N GLY A 114 -11.44 10.05 -9.30
CA GLY A 114 -10.59 11.17 -8.93
C GLY A 114 -10.86 11.73 -7.53
N SER A 115 -11.71 11.10 -6.73
CA SER A 115 -12.03 11.56 -5.37
C SER A 115 -10.77 11.63 -4.52
N ARG A 116 -10.51 12.81 -3.92
CA ARG A 116 -9.36 13.03 -3.03
C ARG A 116 -9.40 12.12 -1.82
N GLU A 117 -10.59 11.90 -1.27
CA GLU A 117 -10.79 11.04 -0.11
C GLU A 117 -10.47 9.59 -0.45
N TRP A 118 -10.99 9.05 -1.57
CA TRP A 118 -10.69 7.70 -2.04
C TRP A 118 -9.20 7.50 -2.34
N ILE A 119 -8.59 8.46 -3.03
CA ILE A 119 -7.14 8.43 -3.32
C ILE A 119 -6.33 8.44 -2.03
N SER A 120 -6.74 9.21 -1.00
CA SER A 120 -6.05 9.23 0.30
C SER A 120 -6.15 7.88 1.01
N PHE A 121 -7.35 7.30 1.10
CA PHE A 121 -7.54 5.99 1.72
C PHE A 121 -6.77 4.88 1.01
N TRP A 122 -6.74 4.95 -0.33
CA TRP A 122 -6.00 4.01 -1.15
C TRP A 122 -4.49 4.13 -0.94
N ARG A 123 -3.96 5.33 -1.00
CA ARG A 123 -2.54 5.64 -0.74
C ARG A 123 -2.11 5.15 0.64
N GLU A 124 -2.88 5.48 1.67
CA GLU A 124 -2.58 5.07 3.05
C GLU A 124 -2.51 3.53 3.17
N CYS A 125 -3.41 2.82 2.50
CA CYS A 125 -3.39 1.37 2.48
C CYS A 125 -2.12 0.82 1.81
N LEU A 126 -1.70 1.36 0.67
CA LEU A 126 -0.48 0.91 0.00
C LEU A 126 0.77 1.20 0.83
N LEU A 127 0.83 2.39 1.46
CA LEU A 127 1.93 2.74 2.35
C LEU A 127 2.00 1.82 3.57
N ASP A 128 0.86 1.55 4.22
CA ASP A 128 0.78 0.63 5.36
C ASP A 128 1.25 -0.79 4.98
N ARG A 129 0.90 -1.27 3.79
CA ARG A 129 1.36 -2.55 3.28
C ARG A 129 2.87 -2.57 3.02
N ALA A 130 3.40 -1.50 2.44
CA ALA A 130 4.85 -1.35 2.23
C ALA A 130 5.61 -1.31 3.57
N TRP A 131 5.10 -0.60 4.57
CA TRP A 131 5.66 -0.57 5.92
C TRP A 131 5.70 -1.96 6.57
N ARG A 132 4.60 -2.70 6.51
CA ARG A 132 4.55 -4.09 7.01
C ARG A 132 5.48 -5.03 6.24
N ALA A 133 5.68 -4.78 4.95
CA ALA A 133 6.63 -5.56 4.15
C ALA A 133 8.07 -5.26 4.54
N LEU A 134 8.39 -3.99 4.84
CA LEU A 134 9.70 -3.58 5.34
C LEU A 134 9.99 -4.17 6.74
N GLU A 135 9.00 -4.16 7.63
CA GLU A 135 9.08 -4.79 8.96
C GLU A 135 9.35 -6.29 8.86
N ARG A 136 8.61 -7.00 7.99
CA ARG A 136 8.86 -8.43 7.75
C ARG A 136 10.24 -8.69 7.14
N HIS A 137 10.73 -7.78 6.28
CA HIS A 137 12.07 -7.89 5.73
C HIS A 137 13.13 -7.84 6.85
N GLU A 138 13.04 -6.86 7.75
CA GLU A 138 13.93 -6.76 8.90
C GLU A 138 13.90 -8.02 9.76
N HIS A 139 12.71 -8.53 10.11
CA HIS A 139 12.58 -9.77 10.89
C HIS A 139 13.15 -11.03 10.20
N SER A 140 13.36 -10.97 8.89
CA SER A 140 13.95 -12.07 8.13
C SER A 140 15.46 -11.88 7.88
N HIS A 141 16.02 -10.72 8.26
CA HIS A 141 17.39 -10.31 8.03
C HIS A 141 17.90 -9.56 9.27
N ASP A 142 18.23 -10.31 10.32
CA ASP A 142 18.57 -9.77 11.65
C ASP A 142 19.71 -8.73 11.65
N ASP A 143 20.58 -8.76 10.64
CA ASP A 143 21.70 -7.84 10.50
C ASP A 143 21.34 -6.52 9.78
N GLU A 144 20.10 -6.36 9.29
CA GLU A 144 19.65 -5.23 8.49
C GLU A 144 18.45 -4.48 9.12
N PRO A 145 18.66 -3.60 10.13
CA PRO A 145 17.58 -2.90 10.82
C PRO A 145 16.98 -1.77 9.99
N VAL A 146 16.51 -2.09 8.77
CA VAL A 146 16.01 -1.13 7.77
C VAL A 146 14.67 -0.51 8.16
N PHE A 147 13.78 -1.29 8.79
CA PHE A 147 12.50 -0.80 9.30
C PHE A 147 12.72 0.13 10.49
N SER A 148 13.48 -0.30 11.50
CA SER A 148 13.77 0.46 12.71
C SER A 148 14.42 1.81 12.39
N VAL A 149 15.41 1.81 11.48
CA VAL A 149 16.11 3.02 11.04
C VAL A 149 15.19 3.96 10.26
N LEU A 150 14.42 3.44 9.30
CA LEU A 150 13.53 4.28 8.50
C LEU A 150 12.36 4.82 9.34
N ASN A 151 11.82 4.03 10.25
CA ASN A 151 10.74 4.42 11.14
C ASN A 151 11.17 5.61 12.03
N ALA A 152 12.30 5.46 12.74
CA ALA A 152 12.87 6.52 13.58
C ALA A 152 13.15 7.82 12.77
N ALA A 153 13.74 7.69 11.58
CA ALA A 153 14.05 8.83 10.71
C ALA A 153 12.78 9.51 10.13
N THR A 154 11.69 8.75 9.96
CA THR A 154 10.41 9.30 9.48
C THR A 154 9.65 10.04 10.59
N ALA A 155 9.75 9.57 11.83
CA ALA A 155 9.16 10.21 13.01
C ALA A 155 9.79 11.58 13.30
N ASP A 156 11.09 11.75 13.02
CA ASP A 156 11.80 13.02 13.15
C ASP A 156 12.84 13.19 12.03
N SER A 157 12.41 13.84 10.97
CA SER A 157 13.25 14.09 9.78
C SER A 157 14.41 15.08 10.00
N SER A 158 14.43 15.75 11.15
CA SER A 158 15.48 16.71 11.53
C SER A 158 16.50 16.13 12.51
N ALA A 159 16.27 14.92 13.02
CA ALA A 159 17.15 14.29 14.00
C ALA A 159 18.52 13.96 13.39
N THR A 160 19.58 14.17 14.18
CA THR A 160 20.93 13.73 13.83
C THR A 160 21.05 12.21 13.98
N SER A 161 22.07 11.62 13.35
CA SER A 161 22.31 10.16 13.45
C SER A 161 22.49 9.68 14.89
N ASP A 162 23.08 10.50 15.77
CA ASP A 162 23.23 10.17 17.20
C ASP A 162 21.88 10.11 17.94
N VAL A 163 20.98 11.07 17.64
CA VAL A 163 19.62 11.08 18.20
C VAL A 163 18.80 9.89 17.69
N LEU A 164 18.95 9.56 16.42
CA LEU A 164 18.31 8.38 15.84
C LEU A 164 18.83 7.08 16.48
N ALA A 165 20.14 6.96 16.71
CA ALA A 165 20.73 5.79 17.36
C ALA A 165 20.16 5.58 18.78
N ALA A 166 20.05 6.65 19.57
CA ALA A 166 19.46 6.59 20.91
C ALA A 166 17.99 6.15 20.86
N ARG A 167 17.19 6.72 19.95
CA ARG A 167 15.79 6.37 19.77
C ARG A 167 15.60 4.92 19.32
N ILE A 168 16.37 4.45 18.34
CA ILE A 168 16.30 3.07 17.85
C ILE A 168 16.60 2.07 18.96
N ARG A 169 17.59 2.36 19.80
CA ARG A 169 17.87 1.53 20.97
C ARG A 169 16.71 1.50 21.95
N GLU A 170 16.10 2.64 22.24
CA GLU A 170 15.00 2.76 23.19
C GLU A 170 13.71 2.10 22.70
N GLU A 171 13.33 2.35 21.44
CA GLU A 171 12.03 1.91 20.90
C GLU A 171 12.07 0.47 20.35
N PHE A 172 13.20 0.05 19.76
CA PHE A 172 13.31 -1.24 19.06
C PHE A 172 14.31 -2.20 19.71
N GLY A 173 15.10 -1.75 20.71
CA GLY A 173 16.11 -2.58 21.34
C GLY A 173 17.32 -2.91 20.45
N VAL A 174 17.48 -2.20 19.33
CA VAL A 174 18.55 -2.43 18.35
C VAL A 174 19.77 -1.57 18.67
N GLU A 175 20.92 -2.22 18.87
CA GLU A 175 22.20 -1.53 19.08
C GLU A 175 22.79 -1.13 17.72
N ILE A 176 22.85 0.17 17.47
CA ILE A 176 23.35 0.73 16.22
C ILE A 176 24.08 2.06 16.49
N ASP A 177 25.15 2.32 15.76
CA ASP A 177 25.88 3.59 15.83
C ASP A 177 25.51 4.55 14.68
N SER A 178 25.93 5.81 14.80
CA SER A 178 25.66 6.87 13.82
C SER A 178 26.21 6.54 12.42
N SER A 179 27.37 5.91 12.34
CA SER A 179 28.00 5.52 11.07
C SER A 179 27.20 4.41 10.35
N GLN A 180 26.63 3.50 11.12
CA GLN A 180 25.77 2.44 10.60
C GLN A 180 24.44 3.03 10.09
N ILE A 181 23.84 3.99 10.82
CA ILE A 181 22.62 4.68 10.40
C ILE A 181 22.84 5.41 9.07
N GLU A 182 23.96 6.13 8.90
CA GLU A 182 24.29 6.82 7.66
C GLU A 182 24.39 5.88 6.45
N LYS A 183 24.78 4.64 6.66
CA LYS A 183 24.86 3.60 5.62
C LYS A 183 23.50 2.96 5.37
N ILE A 184 22.75 2.63 6.42
CA ILE A 184 21.50 1.87 6.35
C ILE A 184 20.34 2.75 5.87
N LEU A 185 20.25 4.01 6.28
CA LEU A 185 19.13 4.89 5.94
C LEU A 185 18.89 5.06 4.43
N PRO A 186 19.91 5.27 3.58
CA PRO A 186 19.71 5.30 2.12
C PRO A 186 19.20 3.97 1.58
N LEU A 187 19.69 2.84 2.11
CA LEU A 187 19.27 1.50 1.70
C LEU A 187 17.81 1.24 2.11
N ALA A 188 17.46 1.59 3.34
CA ALA A 188 16.10 1.48 3.85
C ALA A 188 15.10 2.30 3.02
N ARG A 189 15.47 3.53 2.61
CA ARG A 189 14.67 4.36 1.71
C ARG A 189 14.50 3.73 0.33
N ALA A 190 15.57 3.17 -0.25
CA ALA A 190 15.50 2.51 -1.55
C ALA A 190 14.64 1.24 -1.49
N LEU A 191 14.79 0.44 -0.46
CA LEU A 191 13.98 -0.76 -0.25
C LEU A 191 12.51 -0.40 -0.03
N PHE A 192 12.20 0.60 0.78
CA PHE A 192 10.82 1.04 0.99
C PHE A 192 10.17 1.56 -0.30
N ALA A 193 10.91 2.35 -1.09
CA ALA A 193 10.44 2.80 -2.39
C ALA A 193 10.20 1.62 -3.35
N GLN A 194 11.05 0.58 -3.32
CA GLN A 194 10.83 -0.65 -4.08
C GLN A 194 9.55 -1.36 -3.64
N LEU A 195 9.31 -1.48 -2.34
CA LEU A 195 8.10 -2.11 -1.81
C LEU A 195 6.83 -1.33 -2.19
N ILE A 196 6.88 0.00 -2.20
CA ILE A 196 5.78 0.83 -2.73
C ILE A 196 5.56 0.56 -4.23
N ALA A 197 6.62 0.50 -5.03
CA ALA A 197 6.51 0.20 -6.45
C ALA A 197 5.90 -1.17 -6.71
N ASP A 198 6.31 -2.19 -5.96
CA ASP A 198 5.78 -3.55 -6.06
C ASP A 198 4.27 -3.58 -5.72
N GLU A 199 3.83 -2.89 -4.65
CA GLU A 199 2.42 -2.78 -4.29
C GLU A 199 1.61 -2.06 -5.39
N VAL A 200 2.16 -1.01 -6.00
CA VAL A 200 1.50 -0.30 -7.11
C VAL A 200 1.35 -1.21 -8.33
N VAL A 201 2.42 -1.91 -8.72
CA VAL A 201 2.43 -2.84 -9.88
C VAL A 201 1.33 -3.88 -9.75
N GLU A 202 1.16 -4.50 -8.58
CA GLU A 202 0.13 -5.51 -8.36
C GLU A 202 -1.30 -4.98 -8.59
N THR A 203 -1.50 -3.67 -8.46
CA THR A 203 -2.82 -3.03 -8.64
C THR A 203 -3.10 -2.52 -10.05
N LEU A 204 -2.17 -2.72 -10.98
CA LEU A 204 -2.28 -2.31 -12.37
C LEU A 204 -2.36 -3.53 -13.29
N GLU A 205 -3.05 -3.37 -14.44
CA GLU A 205 -3.10 -4.38 -15.49
C GLU A 205 -1.87 -4.24 -16.39
N SER A 206 -0.99 -5.25 -16.39
CA SER A 206 0.19 -5.33 -17.27
C SER A 206 0.96 -4.01 -17.42
N PRO A 207 1.39 -3.35 -16.31
CA PRO A 207 1.87 -1.99 -16.37
C PRO A 207 3.25 -1.88 -17.03
N SER A 208 3.45 -0.83 -17.81
CA SER A 208 4.78 -0.34 -18.18
C SER A 208 5.40 0.48 -17.04
N LYS A 209 6.69 0.78 -17.13
CA LYS A 209 7.36 1.71 -16.20
C LYS A 209 6.69 3.09 -16.16
N ALA A 210 6.18 3.57 -17.29
CA ALA A 210 5.49 4.85 -17.40
C ALA A 210 4.16 4.83 -16.62
N ASP A 211 3.39 3.74 -16.71
CA ASP A 211 2.12 3.59 -16.00
C ASP A 211 2.34 3.57 -14.49
N VAL A 212 3.38 2.88 -14.01
CA VAL A 212 3.74 2.84 -12.58
C VAL A 212 4.15 4.23 -12.09
N LYS A 213 4.97 4.96 -12.84
CA LYS A 213 5.35 6.35 -12.50
C LYS A 213 4.13 7.28 -12.44
N GLU A 214 3.24 7.17 -13.41
CA GLU A 214 2.01 7.95 -13.45
C GLU A 214 1.13 7.66 -12.23
N GLU A 215 0.95 6.38 -11.88
CA GLU A 215 0.13 5.99 -10.72
C GLU A 215 0.76 6.46 -9.40
N ILE A 216 2.07 6.29 -9.20
CA ILE A 216 2.80 6.80 -8.03
C ILE A 216 2.60 8.33 -7.90
N LYS A 217 2.67 9.07 -9.02
CA LYS A 217 2.42 10.51 -9.05
C LYS A 217 0.97 10.85 -8.73
N ALA A 218 0.01 10.14 -9.32
CA ALA A 218 -1.42 10.34 -9.09
C ALA A 218 -1.82 10.08 -7.63
N LEU A 219 -1.14 9.15 -6.97
CA LEU A 219 -1.31 8.85 -5.54
C LEU A 219 -0.55 9.82 -4.63
N GLY A 220 0.25 10.75 -5.17
CA GLY A 220 1.02 11.71 -4.38
C GLY A 220 2.19 11.08 -3.62
N MET A 221 2.73 9.95 -4.10
CA MET A 221 3.84 9.21 -3.44
C MET A 221 5.21 9.47 -4.10
N ALA A 222 5.29 10.38 -5.06
CA ALA A 222 6.54 10.63 -5.81
C ALA A 222 7.73 11.03 -4.92
N GLN A 223 7.46 11.64 -3.77
CA GLN A 223 8.52 12.05 -2.83
C GLN A 223 9.29 10.86 -2.26
N ALA A 224 8.66 9.69 -2.08
CA ALA A 224 9.34 8.48 -1.62
C ALA A 224 10.44 7.99 -2.58
N PHE A 225 10.43 8.45 -3.82
CA PHE A 225 11.38 8.10 -4.88
C PHE A 225 12.41 9.21 -5.14
N SER A 226 12.40 10.28 -4.35
CA SER A 226 13.31 11.41 -4.51
C SER A 226 14.76 10.98 -4.24
N GLY A 227 15.67 11.30 -5.17
CA GLY A 227 17.09 10.93 -5.05
C GLY A 227 17.41 9.48 -5.41
N LEU A 228 16.43 8.69 -5.84
CA LEU A 228 16.63 7.31 -6.30
C LEU A 228 16.67 7.24 -7.83
N THR A 229 17.47 6.30 -8.33
CA THR A 229 17.48 5.97 -9.77
C THR A 229 16.29 5.04 -10.07
N VAL A 230 15.40 5.46 -10.99
CA VAL A 230 14.13 4.78 -11.27
C VAL A 230 13.98 4.51 -12.77
#